data_4150f4da570c7a4d6086544b1fcd4a23
#
_entry.id   4150f4da570c7a4d6086544b1fcd4a23
#
_cell.length_a   1.000
_cell.length_b   1.000
_cell.length_c   1.000
_cell.angle_alpha   90.00
_cell.angle_beta   90.00
_cell.angle_gamma   90.00
#
_symmetry.space_group_name_H-M   'P 1'
#
loop_
_entity.id
_entity.type
_entity.pdbx_description
1 polymer ?
#
loop_
_entity_poly.entity_id
_entity_poly.type
_entity_poly.pdbx_seq_one_letter_code
_entity_poly.pdbx_strand_id
1 'polypeptide(L)'
;MKNSISKRITLITFGLISIVFCLTFLFQNIFFEDFYLSKKTESLILDAKRIKSLYSYQNFDATTLSSALKNYEEKNNSRIAIISLNDGSLKYLSYFDNKNFDDMKSLTNFYSDLLSNHDLIEDVLINDKVQSVIFTNQGSDYKKIGIVAPISIQSENDSLLISVSS
;
A
#
# COMPACT_ATOMS: atom_id res chain seq x y z
N MET A 1 7.56 35.82 51.74
CA MET A 1 6.96 34.47 51.74
C MET A 1 5.96 34.23 50.57
N LYS A 2 5.22 35.23 50.07
CA LYS A 2 4.26 35.07 48.93
C LYS A 2 4.91 34.55 47.64
N ASN A 3 6.16 34.90 47.29
CA ASN A 3 6.81 34.49 46.05
C ASN A 3 7.19 32.99 46.00
N SER A 4 7.25 32.28 47.11
CA SER A 4 7.57 30.85 47.17
C SER A 4 6.36 29.99 46.78
N ILE A 5 5.16 30.37 47.16
CA ILE A 5 3.94 29.62 46.88
C ILE A 5 3.55 29.76 45.37
N SER A 6 3.63 30.98 44.84
CA SER A 6 3.41 31.22 43.41
C SER A 6 4.37 30.40 42.52
N LYS A 7 5.66 30.38 42.85
CA LYS A 7 6.65 29.58 42.11
C LYS A 7 6.36 28.09 42.16
N ARG A 8 5.90 27.55 43.28
CA ARG A 8 5.53 26.12 43.40
C ARG A 8 4.31 25.78 42.56
N ILE A 9 3.26 26.63 42.58
CA ILE A 9 2.07 26.45 41.77
C ILE A 9 2.44 26.48 40.29
N THR A 10 3.22 27.46 39.84
CA THR A 10 3.68 27.58 38.44
C THR A 10 4.48 26.34 38.02
N LEU A 11 5.37 25.85 38.90
CA LEU A 11 6.16 24.65 38.56
C LEU A 11 5.32 23.38 38.45
N ILE A 12 4.33 23.20 39.32
CA ILE A 12 3.39 22.07 39.27
C ILE A 12 2.55 22.15 37.99
N THR A 13 1.99 23.34 37.68
CA THR A 13 1.20 23.53 36.47
C THR A 13 1.98 23.27 35.22
N PHE A 14 3.22 23.75 35.14
CA PHE A 14 4.11 23.51 34.02
C PHE A 14 4.45 22.01 33.87
N GLY A 15 4.73 21.32 34.99
CA GLY A 15 4.98 19.89 35.01
C GLY A 15 3.77 19.09 34.50
N LEU A 16 2.56 19.45 34.91
CA LEU A 16 1.33 18.79 34.51
C LEU A 16 1.04 18.98 33.01
N ILE A 17 1.24 20.19 32.50
CA ILE A 17 1.11 20.50 31.06
C ILE A 17 2.15 19.69 30.27
N SER A 18 3.41 19.65 30.74
CA SER A 18 4.47 18.89 30.08
C SER A 18 4.17 17.39 29.99
N ILE A 19 3.61 16.80 31.05
CA ILE A 19 3.18 15.40 31.05
C ILE A 19 2.07 15.16 30.02
N VAL A 20 1.08 16.04 29.95
CA VAL A 20 -0.01 15.92 28.97
C VAL A 20 0.55 15.99 27.54
N PHE A 21 1.47 16.92 27.25
CA PHE A 21 2.10 17.00 25.94
C PHE A 21 2.91 15.73 25.61
N CYS A 22 3.69 15.21 26.55
CA CYS A 22 4.44 13.97 26.34
C CYS A 22 3.52 12.79 26.05
N LEU A 23 2.43 12.64 26.80
CA LEU A 23 1.46 11.58 26.59
C LEU A 23 0.79 11.72 25.20
N THR A 24 0.38 12.92 24.82
CA THR A 24 -0.25 13.20 23.53
C THR A 24 0.71 12.86 22.39
N PHE A 25 1.98 13.24 22.51
CA PHE A 25 3.01 12.95 21.50
C PHE A 25 3.27 11.44 21.36
N LEU A 26 3.33 10.71 22.48
CA LEU A 26 3.48 9.25 22.47
C LEU A 26 2.27 8.57 21.80
N PHE A 27 1.06 9.00 22.15
CA PHE A 27 -0.15 8.49 21.52
C PHE A 27 -0.16 8.76 20.00
N GLN A 28 0.18 9.95 19.57
CA GLN A 28 0.25 10.29 18.16
C GLN A 28 1.25 9.40 17.40
N ASN A 29 2.43 9.19 17.93
CA ASN A 29 3.45 8.36 17.27
C ASN A 29 3.04 6.88 17.14
N ILE A 30 2.38 6.32 18.16
CA ILE A 30 1.99 4.90 18.15
C ILE A 30 0.78 4.66 17.25
N PHE A 31 -0.25 5.51 17.35
CA PHE A 31 -1.51 5.29 16.62
C PHE A 31 -1.50 5.81 15.19
N PHE A 32 -0.66 6.80 14.89
CA PHE A 32 -0.68 7.43 13.57
C PHE A 32 -0.23 6.48 12.46
N GLU A 33 0.80 5.67 12.70
CA GLU A 33 1.31 4.72 11.70
C GLU A 33 0.25 3.67 11.34
N ASP A 34 -0.33 3.00 12.33
CA ASP A 34 -1.32 1.95 12.10
C ASP A 34 -2.61 2.51 11.48
N PHE A 35 -3.06 3.69 11.91
CA PHE A 35 -4.19 4.36 11.32
C PHE A 35 -3.96 4.74 9.87
N TYR A 36 -2.77 5.32 9.57
CA TYR A 36 -2.39 5.69 8.21
C TYR A 36 -2.32 4.47 7.30
N LEU A 37 -1.62 3.41 7.72
CA LEU A 37 -1.51 2.16 6.98
C LEU A 37 -2.88 1.55 6.70
N SER A 38 -3.75 1.50 7.70
CA SER A 38 -5.11 0.97 7.55
C SER A 38 -5.92 1.77 6.52
N LYS A 39 -5.92 3.10 6.62
CA LYS A 39 -6.65 3.96 5.67
C LYS A 39 -6.08 3.90 4.26
N LYS A 40 -4.77 3.87 4.14
CA LYS A 40 -4.10 3.74 2.84
C LYS A 40 -4.40 2.38 2.20
N THR A 41 -4.34 1.31 2.97
CA THR A 41 -4.69 -0.06 2.52
C THR A 41 -6.13 -0.12 2.02
N GLU A 42 -7.09 0.43 2.77
CA GLU A 42 -8.49 0.49 2.36
C GLU A 42 -8.66 1.21 1.02
N SER A 43 -8.02 2.37 0.85
CA SER A 43 -8.05 3.12 -0.41
C SER A 43 -7.46 2.33 -1.58
N LEU A 44 -6.30 1.69 -1.37
CA LEU A 44 -5.64 0.88 -2.39
C LEU A 44 -6.49 -0.32 -2.82
N ILE A 45 -7.12 -1.01 -1.87
CA ILE A 45 -8.03 -2.14 -2.14
C ILE A 45 -9.25 -1.66 -2.97
N LEU A 46 -9.86 -0.53 -2.60
CA LEU A 46 -11.00 0.01 -3.32
C LEU A 46 -10.65 0.39 -4.77
N ASP A 47 -9.51 1.04 -4.96
CA ASP A 47 -9.05 1.42 -6.29
C ASP A 47 -8.63 0.20 -7.13
N ALA A 48 -8.00 -0.83 -6.53
CA ALA A 48 -7.69 -2.08 -7.19
C ALA A 48 -8.97 -2.87 -7.60
N LYS A 49 -9.99 -2.90 -6.74
CA LYS A 49 -11.31 -3.46 -7.08
C LYS A 49 -11.96 -2.74 -8.25
N ARG A 50 -11.81 -1.41 -8.31
CA ARG A 50 -12.31 -0.62 -9.43
C ARG A 50 -11.60 -0.99 -10.74
N ILE A 51 -10.27 -1.12 -10.72
CA ILE A 51 -9.52 -1.57 -11.91
C ILE A 51 -9.98 -2.96 -12.31
N LYS A 52 -10.08 -3.91 -11.36
CA LYS A 52 -10.57 -5.25 -11.60
C LYS A 52 -11.95 -5.24 -12.28
N SER A 53 -12.90 -4.44 -11.79
CA SER A 53 -14.23 -4.34 -12.37
C SER A 53 -14.22 -3.77 -13.80
N LEU A 54 -13.32 -2.82 -14.08
CA LEU A 54 -13.13 -2.27 -15.41
C LEU A 54 -12.57 -3.31 -16.38
N TYR A 55 -11.71 -4.22 -15.93
CA TYR A 55 -11.14 -5.30 -16.73
C TYR A 55 -12.13 -6.41 -17.08
N SER A 56 -13.09 -6.67 -16.21
CA SER A 56 -14.11 -7.69 -16.42
C SER A 56 -15.13 -7.34 -17.51
N TYR A 57 -15.14 -6.10 -17.99
CA TYR A 57 -15.97 -5.68 -19.11
C TYR A 57 -15.27 -5.98 -20.44
N GLN A 58 -15.87 -6.87 -21.25
CA GLN A 58 -15.33 -7.46 -22.48
C GLN A 58 -14.98 -6.48 -23.62
N ASN A 59 -15.26 -5.19 -23.50
CA ASN A 59 -15.03 -4.17 -24.54
C ASN A 59 -14.05 -3.08 -24.11
N PHE A 60 -13.02 -3.45 -23.37
CA PHE A 60 -12.08 -2.45 -22.85
C PHE A 60 -11.05 -2.06 -23.91
N ASP A 61 -11.00 -0.78 -24.26
CA ASP A 61 -9.93 -0.22 -25.07
C ASP A 61 -8.63 -0.14 -24.26
N ALA A 62 -7.53 -0.60 -24.85
CA ALA A 62 -6.19 -0.62 -24.19
C ALA A 62 -5.76 0.77 -23.70
N THR A 63 -6.21 1.85 -24.36
CA THR A 63 -5.92 3.23 -23.96
C THR A 63 -6.60 3.61 -22.67
N THR A 64 -7.84 3.19 -22.48
CA THR A 64 -8.63 3.47 -21.27
C THR A 64 -8.03 2.75 -20.05
N LEU A 65 -7.57 1.52 -20.26
CA LEU A 65 -6.92 0.77 -19.20
C LEU A 65 -5.60 1.40 -18.78
N SER A 66 -4.73 1.71 -19.75
CA SER A 66 -3.45 2.38 -19.49
C SER A 66 -3.68 3.68 -18.70
N SER A 67 -4.71 4.44 -19.06
CA SER A 67 -5.07 5.66 -18.34
C SER A 67 -5.56 5.38 -16.92
N ALA A 68 -6.36 4.32 -16.71
CA ALA A 68 -6.84 3.94 -15.39
C ALA A 68 -5.71 3.47 -14.47
N LEU A 69 -4.77 2.69 -15.01
CA LEU A 69 -3.58 2.23 -14.28
C LEU A 69 -2.68 3.42 -13.90
N LYS A 70 -2.44 4.32 -14.84
CA LYS A 70 -1.66 5.54 -14.58
C LYS A 70 -2.30 6.41 -13.50
N ASN A 71 -3.61 6.64 -13.56
CA ASN A 71 -4.33 7.38 -12.53
C ASN A 71 -4.24 6.71 -11.16
N TYR A 72 -4.31 5.37 -11.11
CA TYR A 72 -4.13 4.64 -9.87
C TYR A 72 -2.73 4.85 -9.28
N GLU A 73 -1.70 4.76 -10.11
CA GLU A 73 -0.31 4.96 -9.72
C GLU A 73 -0.06 6.37 -9.16
N GLU A 74 -0.51 7.38 -9.89
CA GLU A 74 -0.36 8.78 -9.49
C GLU A 74 -1.13 9.09 -8.19
N LYS A 75 -2.39 8.65 -8.10
CA LYS A 75 -3.24 8.89 -6.93
C LYS A 75 -2.68 8.24 -5.67
N ASN A 76 -2.19 7.01 -5.79
CA ASN A 76 -1.80 6.19 -4.65
C ASN A 76 -0.29 6.22 -4.38
N ASN A 77 0.47 6.96 -5.15
CA ASN A 77 1.94 6.91 -5.11
C ASN A 77 2.44 5.46 -5.09
N SER A 78 1.96 4.67 -6.05
CA SER A 78 2.21 3.24 -6.11
C SER A 78 2.81 2.82 -7.44
N ARG A 79 3.36 1.62 -7.50
CA ARG A 79 3.81 0.99 -8.74
C ARG A 79 2.98 -0.25 -9.00
N ILE A 80 2.68 -0.49 -10.26
CA ILE A 80 1.83 -1.60 -10.70
C ILE A 80 2.57 -2.48 -11.70
N ALA A 81 2.34 -3.78 -11.60
CA ALA A 81 2.60 -4.74 -12.67
C ALA A 81 1.40 -5.66 -12.86
N ILE A 82 1.19 -6.09 -14.09
CA ILE A 82 0.22 -7.14 -14.43
C ILE A 82 1.00 -8.30 -15.01
N ILE A 83 0.82 -9.46 -14.43
CA ILE A 83 1.59 -10.67 -14.74
C ILE A 83 0.60 -11.77 -15.09
N SER A 84 0.85 -12.46 -16.22
CA SER A 84 0.15 -13.68 -16.57
C SER A 84 0.74 -14.85 -15.77
N LEU A 85 -0.11 -15.62 -15.12
CA LEU A 85 0.34 -16.80 -14.35
C LEU A 85 0.65 -18.00 -15.25
N ASN A 86 0.03 -18.08 -16.44
CA ASN A 86 0.22 -19.23 -17.35
C ASN A 86 1.63 -19.33 -17.90
N ASP A 87 2.23 -18.20 -18.25
CA ASP A 87 3.54 -18.14 -18.88
C ASP A 87 4.56 -17.25 -18.13
N GLY A 88 4.12 -16.66 -17.00
CA GLY A 88 4.94 -15.71 -16.24
C GLY A 88 5.22 -14.41 -17.00
N SER A 89 4.55 -14.17 -18.13
CA SER A 89 4.79 -12.98 -18.94
C SER A 89 4.28 -11.72 -18.27
N LEU A 90 5.07 -10.67 -18.38
CA LEU A 90 4.71 -9.34 -17.92
C LEU A 90 3.82 -8.67 -18.98
N LYS A 91 2.54 -8.46 -18.65
CA LYS A 91 1.57 -7.81 -19.56
C LYS A 91 1.57 -6.28 -19.43
N TYR A 92 1.87 -5.78 -18.24
CA TYR A 92 1.98 -4.35 -17.96
C TYR A 92 3.01 -4.12 -16.86
N LEU A 93 3.80 -3.09 -17.02
CA LEU A 93 4.71 -2.59 -16.00
C LEU A 93 4.59 -1.07 -15.96
N SER A 94 4.52 -0.52 -14.76
CA SER A 94 4.61 0.91 -14.52
C SER A 94 5.74 1.54 -15.31
N TYR A 95 5.48 2.68 -15.92
CA TYR A 95 6.55 3.48 -16.54
C TYR A 95 7.46 4.03 -15.43
N PHE A 96 8.69 3.55 -15.40
CA PHE A 96 9.70 4.04 -14.46
C PHE A 96 10.43 5.22 -15.09
N ASP A 97 10.22 6.41 -14.53
CA ASP A 97 11.19 7.46 -14.69
C ASP A 97 12.47 7.05 -13.93
N ASN A 98 13.64 7.13 -14.56
CA ASN A 98 14.94 6.65 -14.07
C ASN A 98 15.34 7.10 -12.64
N LYS A 99 14.48 7.83 -11.94
CA LYS A 99 14.72 8.39 -10.61
C LYS A 99 14.30 7.49 -9.43
N ASN A 100 13.54 6.40 -9.67
CA ASN A 100 12.96 5.60 -8.59
C ASN A 100 13.36 4.12 -8.67
N PHE A 101 14.67 3.86 -8.59
CA PHE A 101 15.21 2.48 -8.52
C PHE A 101 14.66 1.69 -7.32
N ASP A 102 14.44 2.35 -6.19
CA ASP A 102 13.94 1.71 -4.96
C ASP A 102 12.50 1.19 -5.11
N ASP A 103 11.67 1.85 -5.92
CA ASP A 103 10.30 1.41 -6.18
C ASP A 103 10.27 0.15 -7.05
N MET A 104 11.16 0.07 -8.04
CA MET A 104 11.32 -1.13 -8.89
C MET A 104 11.77 -2.33 -8.06
N LYS A 105 12.79 -2.12 -7.23
CA LYS A 105 13.28 -3.14 -6.31
C LYS A 105 12.19 -3.63 -5.38
N SER A 106 11.34 -2.72 -4.87
CA SER A 106 10.23 -3.07 -4.00
C SER A 106 9.18 -3.92 -4.70
N LEU A 107 8.83 -3.59 -5.94
CA LEU A 107 7.88 -4.37 -6.74
C LEU A 107 8.45 -5.76 -7.07
N THR A 108 9.72 -5.84 -7.41
CA THR A 108 10.40 -7.12 -7.71
C THR A 108 10.50 -8.00 -6.45
N ASN A 109 10.86 -7.44 -5.31
CA ASN A 109 10.92 -8.16 -4.04
C ASN A 109 9.52 -8.68 -3.66
N PHE A 110 8.51 -7.80 -3.74
CA PHE A 110 7.13 -8.20 -3.46
C PHE A 110 6.65 -9.34 -4.37
N TYR A 111 6.97 -9.27 -5.65
CA TYR A 111 6.66 -10.35 -6.59
C TYR A 111 7.37 -11.66 -6.23
N SER A 112 8.64 -11.61 -5.87
CA SER A 112 9.39 -12.79 -5.43
C SER A 112 8.80 -13.41 -4.16
N ASP A 113 8.44 -12.57 -3.18
CA ASP A 113 7.80 -13.01 -1.94
C ASP A 113 6.42 -13.62 -2.22
N LEU A 114 5.67 -13.03 -3.14
CA LEU A 114 4.37 -13.54 -3.58
C LEU A 114 4.49 -14.92 -4.22
N LEU A 115 5.46 -15.13 -5.12
CA LEU A 115 5.71 -16.44 -5.74
C LEU A 115 6.08 -17.52 -4.72
N SER A 116 6.70 -17.13 -3.61
CA SER A 116 7.05 -18.03 -2.51
C SER A 116 5.85 -18.36 -1.61
N ASN A 117 4.77 -17.58 -1.72
CA ASN A 117 3.56 -17.72 -0.90
C ASN A 117 2.39 -18.25 -1.75
N HIS A 118 2.46 -19.54 -2.09
CA HIS A 118 1.42 -20.19 -2.90
C HIS A 118 0.02 -20.09 -2.29
N ASP A 119 -0.11 -20.16 -0.96
CA ASP A 119 -1.40 -20.09 -0.27
C ASP A 119 -2.10 -18.75 -0.51
N LEU A 120 -1.34 -17.65 -0.55
CA LEU A 120 -1.88 -16.33 -0.83
C LEU A 120 -2.38 -16.21 -2.28
N ILE A 121 -1.60 -16.73 -3.24
CA ILE A 121 -1.98 -16.71 -4.66
C ILE A 121 -3.25 -17.55 -4.85
N GLU A 122 -3.28 -18.74 -4.28
CA GLU A 122 -4.43 -19.64 -4.34
C GLU A 122 -5.68 -19.01 -3.74
N ASP A 123 -5.58 -18.37 -2.56
CA ASP A 123 -6.71 -17.70 -1.91
C ASP A 123 -7.22 -16.51 -2.76
N VAL A 124 -6.32 -15.73 -3.34
CA VAL A 124 -6.67 -14.61 -4.24
C VAL A 124 -7.42 -15.11 -5.48
N LEU A 125 -6.97 -16.20 -6.09
CA LEU A 125 -7.55 -16.73 -7.32
C LEU A 125 -8.87 -17.47 -7.05
N ILE A 126 -8.91 -18.36 -6.06
CA ILE A 126 -10.11 -19.16 -5.75
C ILE A 126 -11.25 -18.29 -5.23
N ASN A 127 -10.94 -17.36 -4.34
CA ASN A 127 -11.96 -16.50 -3.73
C ASN A 127 -12.24 -15.24 -4.56
N ASP A 128 -11.54 -15.05 -5.65
CA ASP A 128 -11.67 -13.86 -6.53
C ASP A 128 -11.60 -12.54 -5.76
N LYS A 129 -10.73 -12.47 -4.75
CA LYS A 129 -10.62 -11.35 -3.81
C LYS A 129 -9.34 -10.55 -4.03
N VAL A 130 -9.47 -9.24 -3.84
CA VAL A 130 -8.31 -8.36 -3.71
C VAL A 130 -7.77 -8.48 -2.30
N GLN A 131 -6.49 -8.76 -2.17
CA GLN A 131 -5.79 -8.87 -0.89
C GLN A 131 -4.69 -7.83 -0.74
N SER A 132 -4.37 -7.49 0.50
CA SER A 132 -3.26 -6.63 0.86
C SER A 132 -2.28 -7.34 1.76
N VAL A 133 -1.01 -7.08 1.55
CA VAL A 133 0.11 -7.59 2.35
C VAL A 133 0.96 -6.42 2.80
N ILE A 134 1.24 -6.34 4.09
CA ILE A 134 2.20 -5.37 4.62
C ILE A 134 3.54 -6.07 4.71
N PHE A 135 4.56 -5.51 4.08
CA PHE A 135 5.90 -6.07 4.05
C PHE A 135 6.96 -4.98 4.24
N THR A 136 8.17 -5.40 4.55
CA THR A 136 9.31 -4.51 4.73
C THR A 136 10.40 -4.92 3.74
N ASN A 137 10.94 -3.97 2.97
CA ASN A 137 12.06 -4.27 2.09
C ASN A 137 13.33 -4.57 2.90
N GLN A 138 14.14 -5.50 2.42
CA GLN A 138 15.45 -5.73 2.99
C GLN A 138 16.29 -4.44 2.96
N GLY A 139 16.69 -3.98 4.15
CA GLY A 139 17.48 -2.75 4.34
C GLY A 139 16.68 -1.45 4.45
N SER A 140 15.37 -1.54 4.64
CA SER A 140 14.49 -0.40 4.94
C SER A 140 13.67 -0.68 6.19
N ASP A 141 13.57 0.30 7.09
CA ASP A 141 12.72 0.22 8.27
C ASP A 141 11.25 0.58 7.99
N TYR A 142 10.96 1.01 6.76
CA TYR A 142 9.62 1.45 6.38
C TYR A 142 8.77 0.30 5.87
N LYS A 143 7.56 0.19 6.43
CA LYS A 143 6.54 -0.74 5.97
C LYS A 143 5.98 -0.27 4.62
N LYS A 144 5.81 -1.22 3.70
CA LYS A 144 5.16 -1.02 2.41
C LYS A 144 3.89 -1.84 2.31
N ILE A 145 2.96 -1.37 1.50
CA ILE A 145 1.69 -2.06 1.25
C ILE A 145 1.74 -2.66 -0.13
N GLY A 146 1.68 -3.99 -0.20
CA GLY A 146 1.46 -4.74 -1.43
C GLY A 146 -0.01 -5.05 -1.63
N ILE A 147 -0.51 -4.91 -2.84
CA ILE A 147 -1.87 -5.30 -3.24
C ILE A 147 -1.75 -6.37 -4.30
N VAL A 148 -2.56 -7.41 -4.17
CA VAL A 148 -2.71 -8.50 -5.15
C VAL A 148 -4.17 -8.58 -5.53
N ALA A 149 -4.46 -8.51 -6.81
CA ALA A 149 -5.82 -8.62 -7.34
C ALA A 149 -5.86 -9.59 -8.53
N PRO A 150 -6.81 -10.53 -8.57
CA PRO A 150 -7.01 -11.38 -9.74
C PRO A 150 -7.63 -10.54 -10.87
N ILE A 151 -7.10 -10.68 -12.07
CA ILE A 151 -7.59 -9.98 -13.26
C ILE A 151 -7.75 -11.01 -14.38
N SER A 152 -8.88 -10.97 -15.06
CA SER A 152 -9.13 -11.76 -16.26
C SER A 152 -8.86 -10.93 -17.49
N ILE A 153 -7.86 -11.30 -18.30
CA ILE A 153 -7.56 -10.65 -19.58
C ILE A 153 -8.07 -11.56 -20.71
N GLN A 154 -9.02 -11.08 -21.50
CA GLN A 154 -9.49 -11.75 -22.73
C GLN A 154 -9.78 -13.25 -22.58
N SER A 155 -10.61 -13.66 -21.62
CA SER A 155 -10.94 -15.06 -21.30
C SER A 155 -9.82 -15.92 -20.67
N GLU A 156 -8.63 -15.41 -20.46
CA GLU A 156 -7.62 -16.05 -19.65
C GLU A 156 -7.73 -15.57 -18.19
N ASN A 157 -8.24 -16.43 -17.31
CA ASN A 157 -8.55 -16.09 -15.93
C ASN A 157 -7.32 -16.02 -15.01
N ASP A 158 -6.11 -16.08 -15.55
CA ASP A 158 -4.91 -16.33 -14.77
C ASP A 158 -3.90 -15.19 -14.86
N SER A 159 -4.35 -13.97 -14.61
CA SER A 159 -3.44 -12.82 -14.48
C SER A 159 -3.61 -12.16 -13.12
N LEU A 160 -2.50 -11.70 -12.56
CA LEU A 160 -2.48 -10.94 -11.32
C LEU A 160 -2.05 -9.50 -11.57
N LEU A 161 -2.82 -8.57 -11.02
CA LEU A 161 -2.36 -7.21 -10.79
C LEU A 161 -1.64 -7.21 -9.45
N ILE A 162 -0.40 -6.80 -9.45
CA ILE A 162 0.35 -6.51 -8.24
C ILE A 162 0.66 -5.03 -8.16
N SER A 163 0.51 -4.44 -6.98
CA SER A 163 0.83 -3.04 -6.75
C SER A 163 1.57 -2.89 -5.43
N VAL A 164 2.56 -2.00 -5.40
CA VAL A 164 3.32 -1.65 -4.20
C VAL A 164 3.26 -0.16 -3.99
N SER A 165 2.90 0.25 -2.77
CA SER A 165 2.88 1.65 -2.32
C SER A 165 3.75 1.82 -1.08
N SER A 166 4.44 2.93 -0.98
CA SER A 166 5.22 3.38 0.19
C SER A 166 4.42 4.35 1.03
#